data_a62c2b871dff1d761f8e03c980e5af49
#
_entry.id   a62c2b871dff1d761f8e03c980e5af49
#
_cell.length_a   1.000
_cell.length_b   1.000
_cell.length_c   1.000
_cell.angle_alpha   90.00
_cell.angle_beta   90.00
_cell.angle_gamma   90.00
#
_symmetry.space_group_name_H-M   'P 1'
#
loop_
_entity.id
_entity.type
_entity.pdbx_description
1 polymer ?
#
loop_
_entity_poly.entity_id
_entity_poly.type
_entity_poly.pdbx_seq_one_letter_code
_entity_poly.pdbx_strand_id
1 'polypeptide(L)'
;MKSIQSNIKKAKKYLDNNDCVAVPTETVYGLAANAYSNSAVKKIFSLKKRPLNNPLIVHYYDIQRLKEDCDINDNLVKLYKKFSPGPITYVLKLKNNSKISKFVTNNKKSIAVRFPKHKLFRNLLKNLNYPVAAPSANISSRLSSVKPSDVEEEFGSKIKYILNGGKSKIGVESTILNLLKKPLLLRYGGLDTKKIENVLKKKIIN
;
A
#
# COMPACT_ATOMS: atom_id res chain seq x y z
N MET A 1 -22.59 -0.71 13.53
CA MET A 1 -22.22 0.29 12.46
C MET A 1 -21.62 1.58 13.02
N LYS A 2 -22.16 2.19 14.09
CA LYS A 2 -21.62 3.43 14.72
C LYS A 2 -20.12 3.32 15.12
N SER A 3 -19.68 2.20 15.69
CA SER A 3 -18.27 2.00 16.11
C SER A 3 -17.27 1.96 14.94
N ILE A 4 -17.65 1.35 13.81
CA ILE A 4 -16.78 1.26 12.62
C ILE A 4 -16.57 2.65 12.00
N GLN A 5 -17.63 3.45 11.87
CA GLN A 5 -17.50 4.82 11.36
C GLN A 5 -16.66 5.70 12.29
N SER A 6 -16.82 5.55 13.61
CA SER A 6 -16.01 6.26 14.60
C SER A 6 -14.52 5.92 14.45
N ASN A 7 -14.18 4.64 14.28
CA ASN A 7 -12.80 4.18 14.09
C ASN A 7 -12.18 4.73 12.78
N ILE A 8 -12.95 4.77 11.69
CA ILE A 8 -12.50 5.34 10.42
C ILE A 8 -12.26 6.85 10.55
N LYS A 9 -13.18 7.59 11.19
CA LYS A 9 -13.02 9.02 11.45
C LYS A 9 -11.77 9.31 12.29
N LYS A 10 -11.51 8.50 13.32
CA LYS A 10 -10.33 8.62 14.17
C LYS A 10 -9.04 8.37 13.38
N ALA A 11 -8.99 7.29 12.58
CA ALA A 11 -7.85 7.01 11.71
C ALA A 11 -7.59 8.14 10.70
N LYS A 12 -8.67 8.64 10.04
CA LYS A 12 -8.59 9.79 9.14
C LYS A 12 -8.01 11.02 9.83
N LYS A 13 -8.49 11.38 11.03
CA LYS A 13 -7.99 12.54 11.79
C LYS A 13 -6.48 12.47 12.00
N TYR A 14 -5.93 11.33 12.38
CA TYR A 14 -4.48 11.19 12.54
C TYR A 14 -3.72 11.31 11.22
N LEU A 15 -4.22 10.70 10.14
CA LEU A 15 -3.60 10.81 8.81
C LEU A 15 -3.64 12.24 8.28
N ASP A 16 -4.74 12.98 8.48
CA ASP A 16 -4.87 14.40 8.10
C ASP A 16 -3.88 15.28 8.88
N ASN A 17 -3.53 14.90 10.11
CA ASN A 17 -2.52 15.56 10.94
C ASN A 17 -1.08 15.10 10.60
N ASN A 18 -0.88 14.39 9.48
CA ASN A 18 0.41 13.83 9.09
C ASN A 18 1.02 12.84 10.10
N ASP A 19 0.19 12.15 10.89
CA ASP A 19 0.61 11.07 11.75
C ASP A 19 0.53 9.71 11.02
N CYS A 20 1.27 8.72 11.54
CA CYS A 20 1.17 7.36 11.05
C CYS A 20 0.06 6.60 11.78
N VAL A 21 -0.65 5.76 11.01
CA VAL A 21 -1.72 4.87 11.50
C VAL A 21 -1.44 3.46 11.00
N ALA A 22 -1.54 2.45 11.86
CA ALA A 22 -1.53 1.08 11.37
C ALA A 22 -2.89 0.72 10.78
N VAL A 23 -2.89 0.12 9.58
CA VAL A 23 -4.10 -0.24 8.83
C VAL A 23 -4.12 -1.71 8.47
N PRO A 24 -5.28 -2.38 8.56
CA PRO A 24 -5.40 -3.78 8.18
C PRO A 24 -5.44 -3.93 6.66
N THR A 25 -4.76 -4.96 6.14
CA THR A 25 -4.99 -5.44 4.78
C THR A 25 -5.29 -6.94 4.78
N GLU A 26 -5.66 -7.48 3.63
CA GLU A 26 -5.86 -8.92 3.48
C GLU A 26 -4.54 -9.71 3.54
N THR A 27 -3.40 -9.03 3.32
CA THR A 27 -2.05 -9.62 3.34
C THR A 27 -1.41 -9.51 4.71
N VAL A 28 -0.99 -8.32 5.11
CA VAL A 28 -0.36 -7.99 6.38
C VAL A 28 -0.81 -6.58 6.80
N TYR A 29 -0.60 -6.18 8.04
CA TYR A 29 -0.84 -4.78 8.45
C TYR A 29 0.14 -3.84 7.77
N GLY A 30 -0.33 -2.64 7.42
CA GLY A 30 0.48 -1.56 6.84
C GLY A 30 0.64 -0.38 7.79
N LEU A 31 1.83 0.23 7.84
CA LEU A 31 2.05 1.51 8.51
C LEU A 31 1.77 2.64 7.52
N ALA A 32 0.60 3.25 7.66
CA ALA A 32 -0.02 4.18 6.72
C ALA A 32 0.31 5.64 7.03
N ALA A 33 0.60 6.43 6.01
CA ALA A 33 0.71 7.88 6.08
C ALA A 33 0.25 8.54 4.77
N ASN A 34 -0.08 9.84 4.81
CA ASN A 34 -0.43 10.62 3.63
C ASN A 34 0.72 10.62 2.61
N ALA A 35 0.49 10.03 1.43
CA ALA A 35 1.51 9.87 0.40
C ALA A 35 1.92 11.19 -0.28
N TYR A 36 1.12 12.26 -0.15
CA TYR A 36 1.44 13.59 -0.65
C TYR A 36 2.29 14.42 0.32
N SER A 37 2.33 14.03 1.62
CA SER A 37 3.05 14.76 2.65
C SER A 37 4.47 14.24 2.86
N ASN A 38 5.47 15.07 2.57
CA ASN A 38 6.87 14.74 2.82
C ASN A 38 7.13 14.43 4.31
N SER A 39 6.53 15.19 5.23
CA SER A 39 6.70 15.00 6.67
C SER A 39 6.09 13.68 7.15
N ALA A 40 4.88 13.35 6.68
CA ALA A 40 4.20 12.11 7.03
C ALA A 40 4.96 10.88 6.50
N VAL A 41 5.45 10.94 5.26
CA VAL A 41 6.24 9.86 4.65
C VAL A 41 7.56 9.65 5.40
N LYS A 42 8.28 10.72 5.77
CA LYS A 42 9.50 10.61 6.58
C LYS A 42 9.27 9.93 7.93
N LYS A 43 8.11 10.15 8.58
CA LYS A 43 7.75 9.45 9.82
C LYS A 43 7.70 7.93 9.63
N ILE A 44 7.20 7.42 8.47
CA ILE A 44 7.24 5.97 8.18
C ILE A 44 8.68 5.46 8.22
N PHE A 45 9.62 6.13 7.54
CA PHE A 45 11.01 5.69 7.49
C PHE A 45 11.65 5.70 8.88
N SER A 46 11.44 6.76 9.66
CA SER A 46 11.94 6.88 11.04
C SER A 46 11.38 5.78 11.95
N LEU A 47 10.05 5.60 12.00
CA LEU A 47 9.40 4.60 12.85
C LEU A 47 9.84 3.18 12.52
N LYS A 48 9.98 2.87 11.23
CA LYS A 48 10.39 1.54 10.76
C LYS A 48 11.92 1.31 10.79
N LYS A 49 12.73 2.31 11.06
CA LYS A 49 14.20 2.30 10.83
C LYS A 49 14.50 1.82 9.39
N ARG A 50 13.70 2.28 8.43
CA ARG A 50 13.79 1.86 7.03
C ARG A 50 14.80 2.71 6.27
N PRO A 51 15.69 2.12 5.45
CA PRO A 51 16.56 2.88 4.58
C PRO A 51 15.76 3.74 3.59
N LEU A 52 16.12 5.02 3.43
CA LEU A 52 15.43 5.97 2.55
C LEU A 52 15.43 5.56 1.07
N ASN A 53 16.40 4.76 0.65
CA ASN A 53 16.51 4.24 -0.72
C ASN A 53 15.55 3.08 -1.03
N ASN A 54 14.75 2.63 -0.06
CA ASN A 54 13.79 1.54 -0.25
C ASN A 54 12.36 2.11 -0.45
N PRO A 55 11.84 2.20 -1.70
CA PRO A 55 10.56 2.82 -2.01
C PRO A 55 9.38 2.23 -1.26
N LEU A 56 8.28 2.99 -1.17
CA LEU A 56 7.07 2.59 -0.49
C LEU A 56 5.97 2.21 -1.50
N ILE A 57 5.08 1.30 -1.09
CA ILE A 57 3.86 0.98 -1.82
C ILE A 57 2.78 2.01 -1.45
N VAL A 58 2.11 2.57 -2.46
CA VAL A 58 1.01 3.51 -2.29
C VAL A 58 -0.32 2.82 -2.57
N HIS A 59 -1.27 3.02 -1.66
CA HIS A 59 -2.57 2.40 -1.72
C HIS A 59 -3.62 3.40 -2.20
N TYR A 60 -4.38 3.00 -3.23
CA TYR A 60 -5.47 3.77 -3.82
C TYR A 60 -6.81 3.07 -3.58
N TYR A 61 -7.88 3.87 -3.51
CA TYR A 61 -9.22 3.30 -3.44
C TYR A 61 -9.62 2.60 -4.75
N ASP A 62 -9.36 3.26 -5.89
CA ASP A 62 -9.69 2.78 -7.22
C ASP A 62 -8.73 3.34 -8.30
N ILE A 63 -8.92 2.86 -9.53
CA ILE A 63 -8.10 3.25 -10.69
C ILE A 63 -8.35 4.70 -11.13
N GLN A 64 -9.51 5.30 -10.82
CA GLN A 64 -9.79 6.69 -11.20
C GLN A 64 -8.89 7.64 -10.41
N ARG A 65 -8.76 7.41 -9.10
CA ARG A 65 -7.82 8.17 -8.27
C ARG A 65 -6.36 7.94 -8.66
N LEU A 66 -6.01 6.72 -9.10
CA LEU A 66 -4.66 6.43 -9.59
C LEU A 66 -4.29 7.24 -10.82
N LYS A 67 -5.24 7.55 -11.71
CA LYS A 67 -5.01 8.33 -12.94
C LYS A 67 -4.48 9.75 -12.67
N GLU A 68 -4.68 10.29 -11.49
CA GLU A 68 -4.13 11.60 -11.11
C GLU A 68 -2.59 11.55 -11.06
N ASP A 69 -2.03 10.42 -10.60
CA ASP A 69 -0.61 10.28 -10.31
C ASP A 69 0.16 9.44 -11.33
N CYS A 70 -0.50 8.50 -12.04
CA CYS A 70 0.18 7.49 -12.86
C CYS A 70 -0.35 7.40 -14.27
N ASP A 71 0.54 6.99 -15.19
CA ASP A 71 0.16 6.53 -16.52
C ASP A 71 -0.47 5.14 -16.42
N ILE A 72 -1.60 4.96 -17.10
CA ILE A 72 -2.36 3.70 -17.11
C ILE A 72 -2.08 2.96 -18.42
N ASN A 73 -1.60 1.73 -18.36
CA ASN A 73 -1.38 0.87 -19.52
C ASN A 73 -2.35 -0.32 -19.58
N ASP A 74 -2.44 -0.98 -20.73
CA ASP A 74 -3.38 -2.09 -20.96
C ASP A 74 -3.15 -3.28 -20.03
N ASN A 75 -1.89 -3.60 -19.71
CA ASN A 75 -1.57 -4.68 -18.78
C ASN A 75 -2.16 -4.41 -17.39
N LEU A 76 -2.03 -3.16 -16.91
CA LEU A 76 -2.67 -2.76 -15.65
C LEU A 76 -4.18 -2.92 -15.73
N VAL A 77 -4.83 -2.46 -16.81
CA VAL A 77 -6.30 -2.55 -16.95
C VAL A 77 -6.77 -4.00 -16.87
N LYS A 78 -6.11 -4.91 -17.59
CA LYS A 78 -6.43 -6.35 -17.58
C LYS A 78 -6.29 -6.95 -16.19
N LEU A 79 -5.15 -6.71 -15.52
CA LEU A 79 -4.86 -7.24 -14.21
C LEU A 79 -5.73 -6.61 -13.11
N TYR A 80 -6.01 -5.31 -13.20
CA TYR A 80 -6.88 -4.60 -12.28
C TYR A 80 -8.29 -5.20 -12.28
N LYS A 81 -8.88 -5.41 -13.45
CA LYS A 81 -10.22 -6.01 -13.57
C LYS A 81 -10.32 -7.39 -12.93
N LYS A 82 -9.24 -8.18 -12.95
CA LYS A 82 -9.25 -9.57 -12.46
C LYS A 82 -8.81 -9.70 -11.01
N PHE A 83 -7.83 -8.91 -10.56
CA PHE A 83 -7.14 -9.13 -9.29
C PHE A 83 -7.20 -7.94 -8.33
N SER A 84 -7.81 -6.82 -8.70
CA SER A 84 -7.95 -5.68 -7.81
C SER A 84 -9.43 -5.41 -7.48
N PRO A 85 -9.73 -5.15 -6.21
CA PRO A 85 -8.82 -5.07 -5.07
C PRO A 85 -8.29 -6.45 -4.64
N GLY A 86 -6.97 -6.50 -4.30
CA GLY A 86 -6.34 -7.79 -3.96
C GLY A 86 -4.85 -7.73 -3.62
N PRO A 87 -4.22 -8.92 -3.45
CA PRO A 87 -2.85 -9.06 -2.95
C PRO A 87 -1.79 -8.91 -4.06
N ILE A 88 -1.96 -7.90 -4.92
CA ILE A 88 -1.04 -7.57 -6.01
C ILE A 88 -0.66 -6.10 -5.98
N THR A 89 0.60 -5.81 -6.26
CA THR A 89 1.19 -4.47 -6.38
C THR A 89 1.75 -4.29 -7.78
N TYR A 90 1.48 -3.16 -8.39
CA TYR A 90 1.92 -2.82 -9.74
C TYR A 90 2.95 -1.70 -9.70
N VAL A 91 4.09 -1.85 -10.38
CA VAL A 91 5.02 -0.74 -10.59
C VAL A 91 4.68 -0.08 -11.92
N LEU A 92 4.37 1.22 -11.86
CA LEU A 92 3.87 2.03 -12.96
C LEU A 92 4.73 3.27 -13.13
N LYS A 93 4.60 3.93 -14.29
CA LYS A 93 5.22 5.22 -14.54
C LYS A 93 4.48 6.32 -13.78
N LEU A 94 5.23 7.08 -13.01
CA LEU A 94 4.73 8.26 -12.29
C LEU A 94 4.62 9.43 -13.25
N LYS A 95 3.54 10.19 -13.19
CA LYS A 95 3.39 11.43 -13.96
C LYS A 95 4.28 12.53 -13.40
N ASN A 96 4.75 13.43 -14.26
CA ASN A 96 5.62 14.53 -13.86
C ASN A 96 4.92 15.54 -12.92
N ASN A 97 3.60 15.69 -13.05
CA ASN A 97 2.77 16.59 -12.23
C ASN A 97 2.14 15.88 -11.01
N SER A 98 2.54 14.66 -10.70
CA SER A 98 2.05 13.94 -9.52
C SER A 98 2.44 14.64 -8.23
N LYS A 99 1.51 14.66 -7.27
CA LYS A 99 1.71 15.20 -5.91
C LYS A 99 2.41 14.22 -4.96
N ILE A 100 2.72 13.01 -5.41
CA ILE A 100 3.38 11.99 -4.58
C ILE A 100 4.72 12.52 -4.06
N SER A 101 4.92 12.39 -2.75
CA SER A 101 6.17 12.74 -2.09
C SER A 101 7.36 12.02 -2.74
N LYS A 102 8.42 12.75 -3.04
CA LYS A 102 9.66 12.20 -3.59
C LYS A 102 10.30 11.10 -2.70
N PHE A 103 10.04 11.13 -1.41
CA PHE A 103 10.50 10.09 -0.48
C PHE A 103 9.78 8.75 -0.69
N VAL A 104 8.54 8.74 -1.19
CA VAL A 104 7.81 7.50 -1.53
C VAL A 104 8.54 6.71 -2.62
N THR A 105 9.01 7.40 -3.64
CA THR A 105 9.61 6.79 -4.84
C THR A 105 11.14 6.77 -4.82
N ASN A 106 11.77 7.38 -3.81
CA ASN A 106 13.20 7.65 -3.81
C ASN A 106 13.64 8.41 -5.08
N ASN A 107 12.91 9.48 -5.44
CA ASN A 107 13.11 10.29 -6.65
C ASN A 107 13.02 9.52 -8.00
N LYS A 108 12.52 8.26 -7.99
CA LYS A 108 12.34 7.50 -9.24
C LYS A 108 11.10 7.99 -9.99
N LYS A 109 11.12 7.88 -11.33
CA LYS A 109 9.98 8.17 -12.22
C LYS A 109 8.97 7.00 -12.26
N SER A 110 8.98 6.13 -11.25
CA SER A 110 8.09 5.00 -11.11
C SER A 110 7.61 4.84 -9.68
N ILE A 111 6.44 4.26 -9.51
CA ILE A 111 5.77 4.09 -8.22
C ILE A 111 5.14 2.70 -8.12
N ALA A 112 5.22 2.09 -6.95
CA ALA A 112 4.52 0.85 -6.62
C ALA A 112 3.13 1.18 -6.07
N VAL A 113 2.07 0.67 -6.70
CA VAL A 113 0.67 0.95 -6.35
C VAL A 113 -0.11 -0.32 -6.06
N ARG A 114 -1.06 -0.24 -5.12
CA ARG A 114 -1.92 -1.34 -4.74
C ARG A 114 -3.33 -0.89 -4.41
N PHE A 115 -4.30 -1.77 -4.67
CA PHE A 115 -5.71 -1.61 -4.31
C PHE A 115 -6.05 -2.69 -3.28
N PRO A 116 -6.03 -2.36 -1.97
CA PRO A 116 -6.22 -3.37 -0.92
C PRO A 116 -7.67 -3.88 -0.87
N LYS A 117 -7.87 -5.14 -0.46
CA LYS A 117 -9.21 -5.75 -0.42
C LYS A 117 -9.91 -5.58 0.93
N HIS A 118 -9.19 -5.28 2.00
CA HIS A 118 -9.75 -5.22 3.34
C HIS A 118 -10.80 -4.10 3.50
N LYS A 119 -12.03 -4.44 3.91
CA LYS A 119 -13.18 -3.51 3.96
C LYS A 119 -12.91 -2.23 4.75
N LEU A 120 -12.32 -2.32 5.94
CA LEU A 120 -12.04 -1.12 6.77
C LEU A 120 -11.03 -0.19 6.10
N PHE A 121 -9.94 -0.73 5.53
CA PHE A 121 -8.96 0.11 4.85
C PHE A 121 -9.54 0.72 3.56
N ARG A 122 -10.33 -0.02 2.80
CA ARG A 122 -11.05 0.54 1.64
C ARG A 122 -11.97 1.68 2.04
N ASN A 123 -12.73 1.51 3.14
CA ASN A 123 -13.59 2.59 3.65
C ASN A 123 -12.77 3.82 4.09
N LEU A 124 -11.62 3.62 4.73
CA LEU A 124 -10.71 4.71 5.06
C LEU A 124 -10.24 5.42 3.78
N LEU A 125 -9.69 4.68 2.79
CA LEU A 125 -9.24 5.24 1.51
C LEU A 125 -10.35 5.99 0.77
N LYS A 126 -11.60 5.52 0.83
CA LYS A 126 -12.75 6.20 0.22
C LYS A 126 -12.98 7.58 0.82
N ASN A 127 -12.73 7.76 2.13
CA ASN A 127 -12.95 9.00 2.87
C ASN A 127 -11.73 9.94 2.89
N LEU A 128 -10.60 9.57 2.29
CA LEU A 128 -9.41 10.40 2.16
C LEU A 128 -9.39 11.10 0.81
N ASN A 129 -8.84 12.31 0.75
CA ASN A 129 -8.64 13.09 -0.49
C ASN A 129 -7.22 12.91 -1.06
N TYR A 130 -6.47 11.93 -0.56
CA TYR A 130 -5.11 11.60 -0.96
C TYR A 130 -4.89 10.09 -0.85
N PRO A 131 -3.94 9.53 -1.63
CA PRO A 131 -3.53 8.14 -1.49
C PRO A 131 -2.62 7.95 -0.27
N VAL A 132 -2.47 6.70 0.16
CA VAL A 132 -1.78 6.36 1.40
C VAL A 132 -0.55 5.53 1.12
N ALA A 133 0.64 6.01 1.49
CA ALA A 133 1.85 5.21 1.52
C ALA A 133 1.79 4.28 2.72
N ALA A 134 1.90 2.96 2.50
CA ALA A 134 1.84 1.98 3.58
C ALA A 134 2.71 0.75 3.29
N PRO A 135 3.98 0.71 3.71
CA PRO A 135 4.74 -0.52 3.83
C PRO A 135 4.17 -1.39 4.96
N SER A 136 4.63 -2.63 5.13
CA SER A 136 4.25 -3.50 6.25
C SER A 136 4.46 -2.81 7.61
N ALA A 137 3.61 -3.11 8.60
CA ALA A 137 3.65 -2.47 9.92
C ALA A 137 4.58 -3.23 10.90
N ASN A 138 5.87 -3.30 10.57
CA ASN A 138 6.95 -3.88 11.39
C ASN A 138 8.22 -3.03 11.27
N ILE A 139 9.14 -3.15 12.20
CA ILE A 139 10.50 -2.62 12.03
C ILE A 139 11.16 -3.34 10.86
N SER A 140 11.95 -2.63 10.05
CA SER A 140 12.59 -3.19 8.85
C SER A 140 13.41 -4.45 9.20
N SER A 141 13.33 -5.44 8.32
CA SER A 141 13.97 -6.76 8.48
C SER A 141 13.35 -7.69 9.53
N ARG A 142 12.28 -7.28 10.21
CA ARG A 142 11.49 -8.17 11.08
C ARG A 142 10.30 -8.78 10.34
N LEU A 143 9.62 -9.75 10.95
CA LEU A 143 8.41 -10.36 10.41
C LEU A 143 7.28 -9.33 10.28
N SER A 144 6.53 -9.43 9.20
CA SER A 144 5.39 -8.55 8.94
C SER A 144 4.24 -8.83 9.91
N SER A 145 3.70 -7.79 10.54
CA SER A 145 2.57 -7.89 11.47
C SER A 145 1.31 -8.37 10.75
N VAL A 146 0.63 -9.38 11.31
CA VAL A 146 -0.60 -9.95 10.74
C VAL A 146 -1.84 -9.69 11.60
N LYS A 147 -1.67 -9.22 12.83
CA LYS A 147 -2.75 -8.85 13.77
C LYS A 147 -2.41 -7.56 14.52
N PRO A 148 -3.39 -6.89 15.14
CA PRO A 148 -3.16 -5.62 15.86
C PRO A 148 -2.12 -5.72 16.97
N SER A 149 -2.10 -6.83 17.71
CA SER A 149 -1.13 -7.05 18.79
C SER A 149 0.31 -7.12 18.32
N ASP A 150 0.57 -7.67 17.11
CA ASP A 150 1.93 -7.67 16.53
C ASP A 150 2.40 -6.23 16.26
N VAL A 151 1.49 -5.37 15.80
CA VAL A 151 1.77 -3.95 15.55
C VAL A 151 2.05 -3.21 16.87
N GLU A 152 1.26 -3.52 17.90
CA GLU A 152 1.41 -2.94 19.24
C GLU A 152 2.75 -3.34 19.87
N GLU A 153 3.14 -4.61 19.72
CA GLU A 153 4.44 -5.14 20.16
C GLU A 153 5.61 -4.44 19.44
N GLU A 154 5.49 -4.21 18.11
CA GLU A 154 6.55 -3.57 17.31
C GLU A 154 6.72 -2.07 17.59
N PHE A 155 5.62 -1.34 17.79
CA PHE A 155 5.66 0.12 17.84
C PHE A 155 5.20 0.72 19.17
N GLY A 156 4.37 0.05 19.96
CA GLY A 156 3.84 0.56 21.22
C GLY A 156 3.23 1.96 21.06
N SER A 157 3.60 2.87 21.95
CA SER A 157 3.13 4.27 21.96
C SER A 157 3.68 5.15 20.80
N LYS A 158 4.61 4.62 19.98
CA LYS A 158 5.23 5.38 18.89
C LYS A 158 4.26 5.67 17.74
N ILE A 159 3.20 4.88 17.60
CA ILE A 159 2.11 5.15 16.65
C ILE A 159 0.84 5.60 17.39
N LYS A 160 0.11 6.53 16.77
CA LYS A 160 -1.04 7.15 17.44
C LYS A 160 -2.30 6.31 17.41
N TYR A 161 -2.43 5.42 16.42
CA TYR A 161 -3.65 4.65 16.26
C TYR A 161 -3.43 3.36 15.43
N ILE A 162 -4.08 2.30 15.87
CA ILE A 162 -4.20 1.04 15.13
C ILE A 162 -5.66 0.87 14.72
N LEU A 163 -5.94 0.90 13.42
CA LEU A 163 -7.26 0.57 12.90
C LEU A 163 -7.45 -0.96 12.96
N ASN A 164 -8.06 -1.43 14.03
CA ASN A 164 -8.21 -2.86 14.27
C ASN A 164 -9.20 -3.49 13.27
N GLY A 165 -8.70 -4.35 12.40
CA GLY A 165 -9.46 -5.13 11.42
C GLY A 165 -9.40 -6.64 11.65
N GLY A 166 -8.90 -7.08 12.81
CA GLY A 166 -8.66 -8.48 13.11
C GLY A 166 -7.40 -9.02 12.42
N LYS A 167 -7.26 -10.33 12.31
CA LYS A 167 -6.11 -11.01 11.71
C LYS A 167 -6.17 -10.93 10.18
N SER A 168 -5.05 -10.62 9.53
CA SER A 168 -4.88 -10.69 8.08
C SER A 168 -5.07 -12.13 7.57
N LYS A 169 -5.77 -12.30 6.46
CA LYS A 169 -6.19 -13.63 5.99
C LYS A 169 -5.06 -14.41 5.29
N ILE A 170 -4.12 -13.69 4.63
CA ILE A 170 -3.07 -14.29 3.79
C ILE A 170 -1.78 -14.51 4.58
N GLY A 171 -1.36 -13.52 5.38
CA GLY A 171 -0.17 -13.62 6.24
C GLY A 171 1.17 -13.41 5.54
N VAL A 172 1.17 -13.23 4.20
CA VAL A 172 2.36 -12.87 3.40
C VAL A 172 2.07 -11.62 2.60
N GLU A 173 3.11 -10.89 2.20
CA GLU A 173 2.99 -9.63 1.47
C GLU A 173 2.44 -9.82 0.04
N SER A 174 2.10 -8.72 -0.63
CA SER A 174 1.58 -8.74 -2.00
C SER A 174 2.64 -9.17 -3.02
N THR A 175 2.22 -9.85 -4.07
CA THR A 175 3.04 -10.07 -5.27
C THR A 175 3.31 -8.72 -5.95
N ILE A 176 4.57 -8.43 -6.33
CA ILE A 176 4.93 -7.17 -7.00
C ILE A 176 5.30 -7.44 -8.45
N LEU A 177 4.60 -6.77 -9.36
CA LEU A 177 4.81 -6.86 -10.79
C LEU A 177 5.18 -5.50 -11.37
N ASN A 178 6.32 -5.44 -12.07
CA ASN A 178 6.72 -4.26 -12.83
C ASN A 178 6.02 -4.27 -14.19
N LEU A 179 5.31 -3.18 -14.51
CA LEU A 179 4.57 -2.99 -15.77
C LEU A 179 5.09 -1.83 -16.62
N LEU A 180 6.29 -1.32 -16.36
CA LEU A 180 6.90 -0.22 -17.11
C LEU A 180 7.21 -0.61 -18.56
N LYS A 181 7.61 -1.87 -18.76
CA LYS A 181 7.94 -2.47 -20.08
C LYS A 181 7.29 -3.85 -20.15
N LYS A 182 8.05 -4.89 -20.52
CA LYS A 182 7.60 -6.28 -20.41
C LYS A 182 7.33 -6.61 -18.93
N PRO A 183 6.24 -7.33 -18.60
CA PRO A 183 5.94 -7.70 -17.23
C PRO A 183 7.10 -8.47 -16.57
N LEU A 184 7.59 -7.94 -15.45
CA LEU A 184 8.71 -8.48 -14.68
C LEU A 184 8.28 -8.66 -13.22
N LEU A 185 8.48 -9.86 -12.68
CA LEU A 185 8.23 -10.15 -11.28
C LEU A 185 9.35 -9.55 -10.42
N LEU A 186 8.97 -8.72 -9.46
CA LEU A 186 9.91 -8.14 -8.49
C LEU A 186 9.84 -8.80 -7.12
N ARG A 187 8.70 -9.42 -6.79
CA ARG A 187 8.52 -10.14 -5.52
C ARG A 187 7.39 -11.16 -5.65
N TYR A 188 7.64 -12.38 -5.20
CA TYR A 188 6.59 -13.36 -4.93
C TYR A 188 5.78 -12.93 -3.70
N GLY A 189 4.47 -13.23 -3.68
CA GLY A 189 3.58 -12.89 -2.58
C GLY A 189 2.24 -13.61 -2.66
N GLY A 190 1.20 -13.01 -2.09
CA GLY A 190 -0.11 -13.63 -1.92
C GLY A 190 -0.91 -13.94 -3.19
N LEU A 191 -0.45 -13.54 -4.38
CA LEU A 191 -1.06 -13.90 -5.66
C LEU A 191 -0.11 -14.77 -6.49
N ASP A 192 -0.59 -15.93 -6.91
CA ASP A 192 0.14 -16.87 -7.78
C ASP A 192 0.44 -16.24 -9.16
N THR A 193 1.71 -16.32 -9.57
CA THR A 193 2.20 -15.77 -10.85
C THR A 193 1.58 -16.46 -12.07
N LYS A 194 1.30 -17.77 -12.02
CA LYS A 194 0.60 -18.49 -13.10
C LYS A 194 -0.77 -17.87 -13.41
N LYS A 195 -1.50 -17.41 -12.38
CA LYS A 195 -2.78 -16.70 -12.58
C LYS A 195 -2.59 -15.38 -13.31
N ILE A 196 -1.49 -14.66 -13.05
CA ILE A 196 -1.16 -13.40 -13.71
C ILE A 196 -0.81 -13.68 -15.20
N GLU A 197 0.03 -14.67 -15.47
CA GLU A 197 0.42 -15.10 -16.82
C GLU A 197 -0.80 -15.47 -17.68
N ASN A 198 -1.75 -16.21 -17.10
CA ASN A 198 -3.00 -16.59 -17.78
C ASN A 198 -3.82 -15.38 -18.22
N VAL A 199 -3.88 -14.32 -17.40
CA VAL A 199 -4.60 -13.08 -17.74
C VAL A 199 -3.86 -12.26 -18.79
N LEU A 200 -2.54 -12.19 -18.69
CA LEU A 200 -1.71 -11.44 -19.65
C LEU A 200 -1.49 -12.20 -20.96
N LYS A 201 -1.74 -13.52 -20.99
CA LYS A 201 -1.37 -14.43 -22.10
C LYS A 201 0.12 -14.33 -22.49
N LYS A 202 0.98 -14.12 -21.51
CA LYS A 202 2.43 -13.93 -21.65
C LYS A 202 3.14 -14.47 -20.41
N LYS A 203 4.31 -15.05 -20.58
CA LYS A 203 5.21 -15.39 -19.45
C LYS A 203 5.73 -14.12 -18.79
N ILE A 204 5.84 -14.17 -17.47
CA ILE A 204 6.45 -13.11 -16.67
C ILE A 204 7.95 -13.40 -16.60
N ILE A 205 8.76 -12.37 -16.78
CA ILE A 205 10.21 -12.45 -16.58
C ILE A 205 10.46 -12.46 -15.07
N ASN A 206 11.33 -13.34 -14.61
CA ASN A 206 11.82 -13.43 -13.22
C ASN A 206 13.20 -12.82 -13.12
#